data_399e121bfcaf548175c4092be8612cbd
#
_entry.id   399e121bfcaf548175c4092be8612cbd
#
_cell.length_a   1.000
_cell.length_b   1.000
_cell.length_c   1.000
_cell.angle_alpha   90.00
_cell.angle_beta   90.00
_cell.angle_gamma   90.00
#
_symmetry.space_group_name_H-M   'P 1'
#
loop_
_entity.id
_entity.type
_entity.pdbx_description
1 polymer ?
#
loop_
_entity_poly.entity_id
_entity_poly.type
_entity_poly.pdbx_seq_one_letter_code
_entity_poly.pdbx_strand_id
1 'polypeptide(L)'
;DFYKSVVNPETAWLYGCGACNASLLGIGERTGNTPLEAMVVQAAQLCGMDPKVNYPAITEIAEYFRNGIGHDITSNMPLVGRDFNTTRAGIHADGLLKCEEIYSCFDTQKLLDRPVAVAITDKSGAAGIKHWIDINYGENVPKDDARLLAIRDKVDAEYEVDRTTAISDPEMHKWYAEAFEQK
;
A
#
# COMPACT_ATOMS: atom_id res chain seq x y z
N ASP A 1 -14.00 -20.59 2.32
CA ASP A 1 -14.67 -20.41 3.61
C ASP A 1 -13.71 -20.32 4.81
N PHE A 2 -12.47 -20.83 4.69
CA PHE A 2 -11.51 -20.89 5.80
C PHE A 2 -10.21 -20.10 5.52
N TYR A 3 -10.24 -19.07 4.70
CA TYR A 3 -9.07 -18.27 4.30
C TYR A 3 -7.94 -19.09 3.65
N LYS A 4 -8.25 -20.20 3.02
CA LYS A 4 -7.26 -21.10 2.39
C LYS A 4 -7.27 -21.06 0.87
N SER A 5 -7.90 -20.07 0.29
CA SER A 5 -8.05 -19.96 -1.17
C SER A 5 -6.73 -19.79 -1.92
N VAL A 6 -5.69 -19.25 -1.28
CA VAL A 6 -4.36 -19.12 -1.85
C VAL A 6 -3.48 -20.32 -1.48
N VAL A 7 -3.46 -20.68 -0.21
CA VAL A 7 -2.58 -21.74 0.32
C VAL A 7 -2.89 -23.11 -0.30
N ASN A 8 -4.17 -23.42 -0.56
CA ASN A 8 -4.54 -24.71 -1.14
C ASN A 8 -3.95 -24.91 -2.55
N PRO A 9 -4.14 -24.01 -3.54
CA PRO A 9 -3.57 -24.20 -4.87
C PRO A 9 -2.03 -24.03 -4.87
N GLU A 10 -1.46 -23.18 -4.02
CA GLU A 10 0.00 -23.09 -3.85
C GLU A 10 0.58 -24.44 -3.38
N THR A 11 -0.04 -25.03 -2.35
CA THR A 11 0.34 -26.36 -1.87
C THR A 11 0.20 -27.41 -2.98
N ALA A 12 -0.89 -27.35 -3.76
CA ALA A 12 -1.10 -28.28 -4.87
C ALA A 12 0.03 -28.17 -5.92
N TRP A 13 0.50 -26.97 -6.23
CA TRP A 13 1.66 -26.78 -7.12
C TRP A 13 2.92 -27.43 -6.54
N LEU A 14 3.21 -27.23 -5.25
CA LEU A 14 4.36 -27.86 -4.59
C LEU A 14 4.29 -29.40 -4.62
N TYR A 15 3.07 -29.96 -4.70
CA TYR A 15 2.85 -31.40 -4.84
C TYR A 15 2.64 -31.86 -6.29
N GLY A 16 2.95 -31.02 -7.28
CA GLY A 16 3.05 -31.41 -8.69
C GLY A 16 1.81 -31.16 -9.54
N CYS A 17 0.82 -30.40 -9.06
CA CYS A 17 -0.27 -29.92 -9.92
C CYS A 17 0.26 -28.93 -10.97
N GLY A 18 -0.03 -29.16 -12.25
CA GLY A 18 0.45 -28.33 -13.36
C GLY A 18 -0.33 -27.03 -13.58
N ALA A 19 -1.50 -26.87 -12.95
CA ALA A 19 -2.37 -25.70 -13.11
C ALA A 19 -3.26 -25.46 -11.90
N CYS A 20 -3.70 -24.22 -11.71
CA CYS A 20 -4.77 -23.88 -10.78
C CYS A 20 -5.88 -23.10 -11.50
N ASN A 21 -7.10 -23.19 -10.99
CA ASN A 21 -8.22 -22.37 -11.43
C ASN A 21 -8.35 -21.18 -10.47
N ALA A 22 -8.40 -19.98 -11.02
CA ALA A 22 -8.48 -18.74 -10.26
C ALA A 22 -9.37 -17.72 -10.99
N SER A 23 -9.80 -16.68 -10.29
CA SER A 23 -10.57 -15.57 -10.86
C SER A 23 -9.95 -14.22 -10.46
N LEU A 24 -10.18 -13.18 -11.26
CA LEU A 24 -9.76 -11.82 -10.94
C LEU A 24 -10.38 -11.41 -9.58
N LEU A 25 -9.56 -10.89 -8.68
CA LEU A 25 -9.95 -10.45 -7.32
C LEU A 25 -10.62 -11.55 -6.48
N GLY A 26 -10.46 -12.81 -6.87
CA GLY A 26 -11.14 -13.93 -6.21
C GLY A 26 -12.65 -13.93 -6.36
N ILE A 27 -13.21 -13.19 -7.33
CA ILE A 27 -14.64 -13.07 -7.50
C ILE A 27 -15.26 -14.46 -7.78
N GLY A 28 -16.30 -14.81 -7.04
CA GLY A 28 -16.99 -16.10 -7.14
C GLY A 28 -18.18 -16.18 -6.19
N GLU A 29 -18.76 -17.35 -6.09
CA GLU A 29 -19.87 -17.61 -5.17
C GLU A 29 -19.41 -17.57 -3.71
N ARG A 30 -20.30 -17.23 -2.79
CA ARG A 30 -20.10 -17.18 -1.33
C ARG A 30 -18.88 -16.34 -0.95
N THR A 31 -17.81 -16.95 -0.44
CA THR A 31 -16.56 -16.28 -0.03
C THR A 31 -15.57 -16.10 -1.18
N GLY A 32 -15.92 -16.52 -2.38
CA GLY A 32 -15.14 -16.35 -3.59
C GLY A 32 -14.30 -17.56 -3.98
N ASN A 33 -13.50 -17.35 -5.01
CA ASN A 33 -12.53 -18.29 -5.56
C ASN A 33 -11.11 -17.94 -5.14
N THR A 34 -10.13 -18.67 -5.61
CA THR A 34 -8.72 -18.32 -5.54
C THR A 34 -8.47 -17.01 -6.30
N PRO A 35 -7.91 -15.96 -5.68
CA PRO A 35 -7.59 -14.72 -6.36
C PRO A 35 -6.40 -14.91 -7.31
N LEU A 36 -6.60 -14.56 -8.60
CA LEU A 36 -5.59 -14.76 -9.65
C LEU A 36 -4.32 -13.95 -9.36
N GLU A 37 -4.46 -12.72 -8.90
CA GLU A 37 -3.35 -11.83 -8.57
C GLU A 37 -2.44 -12.44 -7.48
N ALA A 38 -3.04 -13.10 -6.49
CA ALA A 38 -2.26 -13.77 -5.46
C ALA A 38 -1.46 -14.96 -6.04
N MET A 39 -2.06 -15.73 -6.93
CA MET A 39 -1.37 -16.87 -7.55
C MET A 39 -0.25 -16.43 -8.51
N VAL A 40 -0.44 -15.30 -9.23
CA VAL A 40 0.62 -14.71 -10.08
C VAL A 40 1.81 -14.27 -9.22
N VAL A 41 1.55 -13.62 -8.07
CA VAL A 41 2.61 -13.21 -7.15
C VAL A 41 3.30 -14.42 -6.50
N GLN A 42 2.54 -15.44 -6.09
CA GLN A 42 3.10 -16.68 -5.55
C GLN A 42 3.98 -17.40 -6.59
N ALA A 43 3.55 -17.47 -7.84
CA ALA A 43 4.38 -18.05 -8.91
C ALA A 43 5.70 -17.27 -9.08
N ALA A 44 5.64 -15.93 -9.04
CA ALA A 44 6.84 -15.10 -9.12
C ALA A 44 7.79 -15.33 -7.93
N GLN A 45 7.26 -15.57 -6.74
CA GLN A 45 8.07 -15.86 -5.55
C GLN A 45 8.70 -17.26 -5.58
N LEU A 46 7.96 -18.27 -6.02
CA LEU A 46 8.42 -19.65 -6.09
C LEU A 46 9.40 -19.92 -7.24
N CYS A 47 9.15 -19.31 -8.40
CA CYS A 47 9.87 -19.60 -9.64
C CYS A 47 10.74 -18.44 -10.15
N GLY A 48 10.67 -17.29 -9.53
CA GLY A 48 11.20 -16.03 -10.04
C GLY A 48 10.22 -15.31 -10.98
N MET A 49 10.47 -14.01 -11.17
CA MET A 49 9.64 -13.19 -12.07
C MET A 49 9.87 -13.60 -13.54
N ASP A 50 8.79 -13.93 -14.24
CA ASP A 50 8.84 -14.17 -15.69
C ASP A 50 8.77 -12.80 -16.43
N PRO A 51 9.77 -12.44 -17.26
CA PRO A 51 9.78 -11.17 -17.98
C PRO A 51 8.66 -11.03 -19.03
N LYS A 52 7.93 -12.09 -19.33
CA LYS A 52 6.76 -12.06 -20.21
C LYS A 52 5.45 -11.71 -19.50
N VAL A 53 5.45 -11.67 -18.16
CA VAL A 53 4.29 -11.35 -17.37
C VAL A 53 4.29 -9.86 -17.02
N ASN A 54 3.19 -9.17 -17.34
CA ASN A 54 2.96 -7.78 -16.94
C ASN A 54 2.38 -7.77 -15.51
N TYR A 55 3.24 -7.77 -14.50
CA TYR A 55 2.82 -7.77 -13.10
C TYR A 55 2.07 -6.47 -12.69
N PRO A 56 2.45 -5.26 -13.14
CA PRO A 56 1.69 -4.04 -12.87
C PRO A 56 0.24 -4.07 -13.34
N ALA A 57 -0.12 -4.91 -14.30
CA ALA A 57 -1.51 -5.10 -14.72
C ALA A 57 -2.44 -5.52 -13.57
N ILE A 58 -1.92 -6.08 -12.48
CA ILE A 58 -2.68 -6.37 -11.25
C ILE A 58 -3.28 -5.08 -10.69
N THR A 59 -2.49 -4.02 -10.61
CA THR A 59 -2.94 -2.70 -10.14
C THR A 59 -3.93 -2.08 -11.11
N GLU A 60 -3.65 -2.11 -12.42
CA GLU A 60 -4.55 -1.58 -13.45
C GLU A 60 -5.92 -2.26 -13.44
N ILE A 61 -5.95 -3.59 -13.28
CA ILE A 61 -7.17 -4.37 -13.16
C ILE A 61 -7.95 -3.96 -11.90
N ALA A 62 -7.29 -3.84 -10.75
CA ALA A 62 -7.94 -3.43 -9.51
C ALA A 62 -8.55 -2.02 -9.65
N GLU A 63 -7.84 -1.08 -10.26
CA GLU A 63 -8.35 0.28 -10.53
C GLU A 63 -9.54 0.26 -11.50
N TYR A 64 -9.50 -0.56 -12.54
CA TYR A 64 -10.62 -0.71 -13.46
C TYR A 64 -11.86 -1.29 -12.77
N PHE A 65 -11.69 -2.32 -11.93
CA PHE A 65 -12.80 -2.88 -11.16
C PHE A 65 -13.40 -1.87 -10.20
N ARG A 66 -12.56 -1.09 -9.51
CA ARG A 66 -13.01 -0.04 -8.57
C ARG A 66 -13.71 1.11 -9.26
N ASN A 67 -13.06 1.71 -10.26
CA ASN A 67 -13.48 2.97 -10.85
C ASN A 67 -14.39 2.80 -12.08
N GLY A 68 -14.17 1.73 -12.87
CA GLY A 68 -14.92 1.46 -14.09
C GLY A 68 -16.18 0.61 -13.85
N ILE A 69 -16.11 -0.36 -12.95
CA ILE A 69 -17.21 -1.29 -12.65
C ILE A 69 -17.95 -0.89 -11.36
N GLY A 70 -17.28 -0.16 -10.47
CA GLY A 70 -17.82 0.18 -9.14
C GLY A 70 -17.79 -1.00 -8.16
N HIS A 71 -16.87 -1.97 -8.37
CA HIS A 71 -16.70 -3.09 -7.45
C HIS A 71 -16.02 -2.62 -6.17
N ASP A 72 -16.62 -2.95 -5.02
CA ASP A 72 -16.06 -2.61 -3.73
C ASP A 72 -14.87 -3.53 -3.40
N ILE A 73 -13.66 -2.94 -3.40
CA ILE A 73 -12.43 -3.60 -2.99
C ILE A 73 -12.04 -3.07 -1.62
N THR A 74 -12.04 -3.92 -0.61
CA THR A 74 -11.63 -3.56 0.75
C THR A 74 -10.25 -2.91 0.74
N SER A 75 -10.08 -1.79 1.46
CA SER A 75 -8.86 -0.97 1.38
C SER A 75 -7.58 -1.73 1.77
N ASN A 76 -7.70 -2.69 2.68
CA ASN A 76 -6.60 -3.54 3.14
C ASN A 76 -6.52 -4.91 2.44
N MET A 77 -7.28 -5.13 1.35
CA MET A 77 -7.20 -6.39 0.60
C MET A 77 -5.79 -6.60 0.07
N PRO A 78 -5.17 -7.76 0.30
CA PRO A 78 -3.81 -8.02 -0.16
C PRO A 78 -3.62 -7.71 -1.65
N LEU A 79 -2.50 -7.09 -2.01
CA LEU A 79 -2.07 -6.73 -3.36
C LEU A 79 -2.89 -5.64 -4.06
N VAL A 80 -4.21 -5.61 -3.89
CA VAL A 80 -5.15 -4.79 -4.69
C VAL A 80 -5.88 -3.71 -3.89
N GLY A 81 -5.93 -3.81 -2.57
CA GLY A 81 -6.49 -2.78 -1.71
C GLY A 81 -5.70 -1.48 -1.79
N ARG A 82 -6.36 -0.33 -1.57
CA ARG A 82 -5.65 0.96 -1.62
C ARG A 82 -4.57 1.09 -0.57
N ASP A 83 -4.80 0.52 0.61
CA ASP A 83 -3.93 0.67 1.78
C ASP A 83 -3.13 -0.60 2.09
N PHE A 84 -3.09 -1.60 1.18
CA PHE A 84 -2.47 -2.89 1.49
C PHE A 84 -0.98 -2.77 1.84
N ASN A 85 -0.25 -1.80 1.27
CA ASN A 85 1.16 -1.52 1.50
C ASN A 85 1.38 -0.19 2.26
N THR A 86 0.35 0.29 2.97
CA THR A 86 0.39 1.55 3.70
C THR A 86 0.69 1.30 5.17
N THR A 87 1.75 1.93 5.67
CA THR A 87 2.09 1.93 7.10
C THR A 87 1.56 3.18 7.79
N ARG A 88 1.22 3.08 9.09
CA ARG A 88 0.62 4.20 9.86
C ARG A 88 1.44 4.61 11.07
N ALA A 89 2.36 3.78 11.53
CA ALA A 89 3.18 4.07 12.70
C ALA A 89 4.52 4.71 12.30
N GLY A 90 4.92 5.77 12.99
CA GLY A 90 6.14 6.50 12.70
C GLY A 90 7.42 5.65 12.82
N ILE A 91 7.43 4.67 13.75
CA ILE A 91 8.55 3.72 13.87
C ILE A 91 8.66 2.80 12.64
N HIS A 92 7.55 2.41 12.06
CA HIS A 92 7.53 1.62 10.82
C HIS A 92 7.95 2.47 9.62
N ALA A 93 7.50 3.73 9.55
CA ALA A 93 7.93 4.68 8.52
C ALA A 93 9.45 4.91 8.56
N ASP A 94 10.03 5.10 9.75
CA ASP A 94 11.48 5.27 9.91
C ASP A 94 12.26 3.99 9.52
N GLY A 95 11.69 2.81 9.79
CA GLY A 95 12.25 1.53 9.35
C GLY A 95 12.22 1.35 7.84
N LEU A 96 11.09 1.65 7.19
CA LEU A 96 10.93 1.61 5.72
C LEU A 96 11.92 2.53 5.01
N LEU A 97 12.16 3.74 5.55
CA LEU A 97 13.15 4.68 5.02
C LEU A 97 14.59 4.16 5.06
N LYS A 98 14.89 3.28 6.00
CA LYS A 98 16.22 2.67 6.16
C LYS A 98 16.38 1.41 5.33
N CYS A 99 15.35 0.57 5.30
CA CYS A 99 15.34 -0.70 4.59
C CYS A 99 13.90 -1.17 4.41
N GLU A 100 13.37 -1.09 3.21
CA GLU A 100 11.99 -1.48 2.89
C GLU A 100 11.74 -2.96 3.18
N GLU A 101 12.73 -3.82 2.95
CA GLU A 101 12.64 -5.28 3.14
C GLU A 101 12.34 -5.70 4.58
N ILE A 102 12.52 -4.80 5.58
CA ILE A 102 12.14 -5.08 6.97
C ILE A 102 10.64 -5.31 7.13
N TYR A 103 9.82 -4.60 6.33
CA TYR A 103 8.37 -4.64 6.44
C TYR A 103 7.66 -5.17 5.19
N SER A 104 8.35 -5.23 4.06
CA SER A 104 7.80 -5.69 2.78
C SER A 104 8.43 -7.02 2.38
N CYS A 105 7.62 -8.08 2.27
CA CYS A 105 8.10 -9.39 1.86
C CYS A 105 8.45 -9.49 0.36
N PHE A 106 8.17 -8.45 -0.41
CA PHE A 106 8.54 -8.26 -1.81
C PHE A 106 8.56 -6.76 -2.16
N ASP A 107 9.24 -6.41 -3.23
CA ASP A 107 9.29 -5.04 -3.77
C ASP A 107 7.96 -4.70 -4.45
N THR A 108 7.13 -3.90 -3.76
CA THR A 108 5.79 -3.55 -4.23
C THR A 108 5.83 -2.57 -5.40
N GLN A 109 6.85 -1.70 -5.48
CA GLN A 109 7.06 -0.83 -6.62
C GLN A 109 7.38 -1.63 -7.88
N LYS A 110 8.34 -2.55 -7.79
CA LYS A 110 8.78 -3.35 -8.92
C LYS A 110 7.70 -4.30 -9.42
N LEU A 111 6.94 -4.92 -8.50
CA LEU A 111 5.98 -5.96 -8.86
C LEU A 111 4.63 -5.39 -9.24
N LEU A 112 4.17 -4.33 -8.56
CA LEU A 112 2.79 -3.82 -8.70
C LEU A 112 2.73 -2.37 -9.22
N ASP A 113 3.87 -1.73 -9.44
CA ASP A 113 3.99 -0.28 -9.69
C ASP A 113 3.34 0.56 -8.55
N ARG A 114 3.52 0.08 -7.30
CA ARG A 114 2.95 0.70 -6.11
C ARG A 114 4.02 0.87 -5.04
N PRO A 115 4.60 2.05 -4.90
CA PRO A 115 5.55 2.33 -3.82
C PRO A 115 4.89 2.14 -2.46
N VAL A 116 5.68 1.80 -1.46
CA VAL A 116 5.18 1.78 -0.07
C VAL A 116 4.73 3.18 0.32
N ALA A 117 3.59 3.24 1.02
CA ALA A 117 3.00 4.49 1.47
C ALA A 117 3.02 4.60 3.00
N VAL A 118 3.04 5.83 3.48
CA VAL A 118 2.91 6.16 4.90
C VAL A 118 1.68 7.04 5.07
N ALA A 119 0.68 6.51 5.75
CA ALA A 119 -0.48 7.31 6.13
C ALA A 119 -0.13 8.20 7.32
N ILE A 120 -0.51 9.45 7.25
CA ILE A 120 -0.24 10.43 8.30
C ILE A 120 -1.33 10.35 9.38
N THR A 121 -0.88 10.12 10.62
CA THR A 121 -1.70 10.06 11.83
C THR A 121 -0.93 10.73 12.99
N ASP A 122 -1.54 10.86 14.15
CA ASP A 122 -0.89 11.28 15.41
C ASP A 122 0.37 10.46 15.75
N LYS A 123 0.46 9.24 15.22
CA LYS A 123 1.58 8.30 15.47
C LYS A 123 2.67 8.34 14.40
N SER A 124 2.48 9.12 13.34
CA SER A 124 3.45 9.18 12.23
C SER A 124 4.69 10.02 12.59
N GLY A 125 4.51 11.02 13.46
CA GLY A 125 5.57 11.93 13.87
C GLY A 125 6.25 12.64 12.69
N ALA A 126 7.36 13.34 12.97
CA ALA A 126 8.12 14.06 11.95
C ALA A 126 8.67 13.16 10.83
N ALA A 127 8.96 11.88 11.13
CA ALA A 127 9.49 10.94 10.15
C ALA A 127 8.48 10.58 9.06
N GLY A 128 7.21 10.37 9.42
CA GLY A 128 6.14 10.08 8.48
C GLY A 128 5.86 11.27 7.57
N ILE A 129 5.78 12.48 8.14
CA ILE A 129 5.54 13.72 7.39
C ILE A 129 6.70 13.99 6.42
N LYS A 130 7.96 13.85 6.87
CA LYS A 130 9.13 13.94 6.02
C LYS A 130 9.03 13.00 4.82
N HIS A 131 8.70 11.74 5.06
CA HIS A 131 8.59 10.75 4.00
C HIS A 131 7.46 11.09 3.02
N TRP A 132 6.33 11.56 3.52
CA TRP A 132 5.24 12.02 2.67
C TRP A 132 5.66 13.19 1.78
N ILE A 133 6.41 14.16 2.31
CA ILE A 133 6.95 15.29 1.55
C ILE A 133 7.94 14.81 0.47
N ASP A 134 8.84 13.90 0.83
CA ASP A 134 9.83 13.35 -0.10
C ASP A 134 9.17 12.64 -1.30
N ILE A 135 8.16 11.79 -1.03
CA ILE A 135 7.43 11.09 -2.10
C ILE A 135 6.64 12.04 -3.00
N ASN A 136 5.95 13.02 -2.41
CA ASN A 136 5.01 13.87 -3.19
C ASN A 136 5.69 15.05 -3.88
N TYR A 137 6.82 15.54 -3.32
CA TYR A 137 7.49 16.76 -3.80
C TYR A 137 8.98 16.55 -4.14
N GLY A 138 9.55 15.39 -3.83
CA GLY A 138 10.98 15.11 -4.05
C GLY A 138 11.91 15.92 -3.14
N GLU A 139 11.40 16.45 -2.03
CA GLU A 139 12.14 17.32 -1.12
C GLU A 139 12.65 16.57 0.12
N ASN A 140 13.95 16.52 0.29
CA ASN A 140 14.59 15.94 1.47
C ASN A 140 14.67 16.94 2.62
N VAL A 141 13.55 17.18 3.29
CA VAL A 141 13.44 18.13 4.41
C VAL A 141 13.99 17.50 5.70
N PRO A 142 14.82 18.22 6.50
CA PRO A 142 15.25 17.75 7.83
C PRO A 142 14.06 17.52 8.78
N LYS A 143 14.18 16.53 9.69
CA LYS A 143 13.10 16.21 10.66
C LYS A 143 12.83 17.34 11.67
N ASP A 144 13.78 18.23 11.86
CA ASP A 144 13.74 19.40 12.76
C ASP A 144 13.42 20.72 12.01
N ASP A 145 13.09 20.66 10.73
CA ASP A 145 12.65 21.84 9.96
C ASP A 145 11.35 22.41 10.55
N ALA A 146 11.37 23.72 10.83
CA ALA A 146 10.24 24.41 11.45
C ALA A 146 8.93 24.30 10.65
N ARG A 147 9.00 24.24 9.31
CA ARG A 147 7.85 24.10 8.42
C ARG A 147 7.23 22.70 8.55
N LEU A 148 8.08 21.67 8.61
CA LEU A 148 7.65 20.29 8.83
C LEU A 148 7.02 20.15 10.21
N LEU A 149 7.62 20.73 11.24
CA LEU A 149 7.07 20.71 12.60
C LEU A 149 5.73 21.43 12.69
N ALA A 150 5.53 22.53 11.95
CA ALA A 150 4.24 23.21 11.86
C ALA A 150 3.13 22.32 11.25
N ILE A 151 3.47 21.47 10.26
CA ILE A 151 2.51 20.47 9.73
C ILE A 151 2.23 19.41 10.79
N ARG A 152 3.24 18.93 11.51
CA ARG A 152 3.04 17.97 12.60
C ARG A 152 2.10 18.52 13.67
N ASP A 153 2.29 19.77 14.10
CA ASP A 153 1.44 20.39 15.12
C ASP A 153 -0.04 20.50 14.65
N LYS A 154 -0.28 20.69 13.34
CA LYS A 154 -1.63 20.61 12.75
C LYS A 154 -2.19 19.20 12.79
N VAL A 155 -1.36 18.18 12.45
CA VAL A 155 -1.75 16.78 12.57
C VAL A 155 -2.18 16.46 13.99
N ASP A 156 -1.33 16.79 14.98
CA ASP A 156 -1.61 16.53 16.39
C ASP A 156 -2.92 17.20 16.85
N ALA A 157 -3.17 18.45 16.43
CA ALA A 157 -4.39 19.19 16.75
C ALA A 157 -5.66 18.52 16.19
N GLU A 158 -5.62 17.93 14.99
CA GLU A 158 -6.75 17.19 14.43
C GLU A 158 -7.14 15.96 15.26
N TYR A 159 -6.17 15.32 15.92
CA TYR A 159 -6.42 14.15 16.76
C TYR A 159 -6.80 14.50 18.21
N GLU A 160 -6.58 15.72 18.66
CA GLU A 160 -7.10 16.21 19.93
C GLU A 160 -8.63 16.32 19.95
N VAL A 161 -9.29 16.40 18.78
CA VAL A 161 -10.74 16.48 18.61
C VAL A 161 -11.38 15.17 18.15
N ASP A 162 -10.90 14.02 18.62
CA ASP A 162 -11.44 12.67 18.40
C ASP A 162 -11.39 12.14 16.95
N ARG A 163 -10.48 12.63 16.13
CA ARG A 163 -10.28 12.08 14.79
C ARG A 163 -9.75 10.65 14.87
N THR A 164 -10.37 9.73 14.12
CA THR A 164 -9.99 8.30 14.05
C THR A 164 -9.44 7.89 12.68
N THR A 165 -9.58 8.75 11.67
CA THR A 165 -9.12 8.49 10.30
C THR A 165 -7.76 9.15 10.04
N ALA A 166 -6.94 8.58 9.15
CA ALA A 166 -5.71 9.21 8.72
C ALA A 166 -5.99 10.59 8.09
N ILE A 167 -5.00 11.48 8.12
CA ILE A 167 -5.02 12.73 7.38
C ILE A 167 -5.02 12.39 5.89
N SER A 168 -5.91 12.96 5.13
CA SER A 168 -6.02 12.72 3.69
C SER A 168 -4.94 13.49 2.91
N ASP A 169 -4.56 12.97 1.72
CA ASP A 169 -3.63 13.67 0.84
C ASP A 169 -4.04 15.11 0.51
N PRO A 170 -5.32 15.43 0.21
CA PRO A 170 -5.74 16.83 0.01
C PRO A 170 -5.48 17.75 1.21
N GLU A 171 -5.66 17.26 2.45
CA GLU A 171 -5.34 18.02 3.66
C GLU A 171 -3.84 18.23 3.78
N MET A 172 -3.04 17.19 3.53
CA MET A 172 -1.59 17.28 3.58
C MET A 172 -1.04 18.23 2.51
N HIS A 173 -1.53 18.18 1.28
CA HIS A 173 -1.17 19.12 0.22
C HIS A 173 -1.48 20.58 0.59
N LYS A 174 -2.65 20.81 1.18
CA LYS A 174 -3.02 22.13 1.69
C LYS A 174 -2.05 22.63 2.75
N TRP A 175 -1.72 21.80 3.73
CA TRP A 175 -0.79 22.20 4.82
C TRP A 175 0.64 22.35 4.33
N TYR A 176 1.06 21.56 3.36
CA TYR A 176 2.35 21.73 2.70
C TYR A 176 2.41 23.10 1.99
N ALA A 177 1.42 23.46 1.18
CA ALA A 177 1.38 24.74 0.49
C ALA A 177 1.39 25.91 1.50
N GLU A 178 0.64 25.81 2.60
CA GLU A 178 0.64 26.82 3.67
C GLU A 178 2.00 26.97 4.35
N ALA A 179 2.77 25.88 4.50
CA ALA A 179 4.05 25.90 5.23
C ALA A 179 5.24 26.21 4.31
N PHE A 180 5.23 25.78 3.06
CA PHE A 180 6.38 25.81 2.15
C PHE A 180 6.22 26.78 0.98
N GLU A 181 5.00 27.13 0.54
CA GLU A 181 4.76 27.97 -0.63
C GLU A 181 4.34 29.41 -0.28
N GLN A 182 4.08 29.74 0.98
CA GLN A 182 3.84 31.12 1.40
C GLN A 182 5.14 31.93 1.32
N LYS A 183 5.18 32.86 0.34
CA LYS A 183 6.21 33.91 0.23
C LYS A 183 5.84 35.10 1.10
#